data_6cf54cb02eca9f8f67998f7e62d5c388
#
_entry.id   6cf54cb02eca9f8f67998f7e62d5c388
#
_cell.length_a   1.000
_cell.length_b   1.000
_cell.length_c   1.000
_cell.angle_alpha   90.00
_cell.angle_beta   90.00
_cell.angle_gamma   90.00
#
_symmetry.space_group_name_H-M   'P 1'
#
loop_
_entity.id
_entity.type
_entity.pdbx_description
1 polymer ?
#
loop_
_entity_poly.entity_id
_entity_poly.type
_entity_poly.pdbx_seq_one_letter_code
_entity_poly.pdbx_strand_id
1 'polypeptide(L)'
;MALKNNIKQSWWKKFVDSRQDMYGVDAAILMNPKVWEASGHVDGFTDPLVECKKCKRRFRADQVGDKCPECGGAFGDVRQFNMMFKTHVGAAEDDSAVAYLRPETAGGM
;
A
#
# COMPACT_ATOMS: atom_id res chain seq x y z
N MET A 1 9.62 21.71 1.11
CA MET A 1 9.05 21.47 2.46
C MET A 1 7.88 22.40 2.79
N ALA A 2 7.97 23.70 2.56
CA ALA A 2 6.91 24.68 2.91
C ALA A 2 5.54 24.36 2.30
N LEU A 3 5.45 24.11 1.00
CA LEU A 3 4.20 23.77 0.32
C LEU A 3 3.51 22.54 0.93
N LYS A 4 4.27 21.47 1.15
CA LYS A 4 3.76 20.26 1.79
C LYS A 4 3.16 20.53 3.17
N ASN A 5 3.86 21.33 3.99
CA ASN A 5 3.39 21.68 5.33
C ASN A 5 2.13 22.55 5.28
N ASN A 6 2.06 23.51 4.36
CA ASN A 6 0.88 24.35 4.19
C ASN A 6 -0.36 23.54 3.78
N ILE A 7 -0.19 22.56 2.86
CA ILE A 7 -1.28 21.66 2.46
C ILE A 7 -1.72 20.81 3.66
N LYS A 8 -0.76 20.22 4.39
CA LYS A 8 -1.05 19.41 5.58
C LYS A 8 -1.80 20.20 6.65
N GLN A 9 -1.34 21.43 6.96
CA GLN A 9 -1.98 22.29 7.95
C GLN A 9 -3.39 22.72 7.53
N SER A 10 -3.57 23.09 6.26
CA SER A 10 -4.89 23.47 5.73
C SER A 10 -5.88 22.30 5.83
N TRP A 11 -5.43 21.09 5.46
CA TRP A 11 -6.23 19.87 5.59
C TRP A 11 -6.58 19.57 7.05
N TRP A 12 -5.59 19.62 7.94
CA TRP A 12 -5.76 19.36 9.37
C TRP A 12 -6.76 20.34 10.01
N LYS A 13 -6.58 21.63 9.75
CA LYS A 13 -7.48 22.67 10.23
C LYS A 13 -8.92 22.46 9.78
N LYS A 14 -9.10 22.06 8.51
CA LYS A 14 -10.45 21.88 7.94
C LYS A 14 -11.14 20.62 8.48
N PHE A 15 -10.43 19.51 8.63
CA PHE A 15 -11.04 18.22 8.91
C PHE A 15 -10.91 17.76 10.37
N VAL A 16 -10.01 18.35 11.13
CA VAL A 16 -9.79 18.01 12.54
C VAL A 16 -10.13 19.19 13.44
N ASP A 17 -9.38 20.29 13.37
CA ASP A 17 -9.48 21.40 14.34
C ASP A 17 -10.84 22.11 14.31
N SER A 18 -11.50 22.18 13.15
CA SER A 18 -12.81 22.82 13.00
C SER A 18 -13.98 21.93 13.42
N ARG A 19 -13.71 20.70 13.87
CA ARG A 19 -14.73 19.73 14.25
C ARG A 19 -14.59 19.34 15.73
N GLN A 20 -15.75 19.20 16.40
CA GLN A 20 -15.80 18.75 17.81
C GLN A 20 -15.88 17.24 17.96
N ASP A 21 -16.17 16.53 16.87
CA ASP A 21 -16.41 15.10 16.81
C ASP A 21 -15.24 14.30 16.19
N MET A 22 -14.10 14.98 15.94
CA MET A 22 -12.90 14.36 15.34
C MET A 22 -11.65 14.63 16.16
N TYR A 23 -10.80 13.63 16.23
CA TYR A 23 -9.49 13.71 16.87
C TYR A 23 -8.41 13.30 15.88
N GLY A 24 -7.31 14.05 15.86
CA GLY A 24 -6.17 13.74 15.00
C GLY A 24 -5.35 12.60 15.56
N VAL A 25 -5.03 11.63 14.72
CA VAL A 25 -4.15 10.51 15.04
C VAL A 25 -3.01 10.44 14.03
N ASP A 26 -1.79 10.38 14.52
CA ASP A 26 -0.61 10.10 13.69
C ASP A 26 -0.20 8.64 13.89
N ALA A 27 -0.79 7.76 13.10
CA ALA A 27 -0.54 6.33 13.18
C ALA A 27 0.87 5.97 12.65
N ALA A 28 1.54 5.04 13.30
CA ALA A 28 2.88 4.59 12.91
C ALA A 28 2.89 4.00 11.50
N ILE A 29 3.96 4.27 10.75
CA ILE A 29 4.19 3.69 9.42
C ILE A 29 4.68 2.24 9.56
N LEU A 30 5.61 2.00 10.50
CA LEU A 30 6.07 0.66 10.87
C LEU A 30 5.29 0.19 12.09
N MET A 31 4.73 -1.01 12.00
CA MET A 31 3.95 -1.61 13.08
C MET A 31 4.38 -3.06 13.30
N ASN A 32 4.05 -3.59 14.47
CA ASN A 32 4.30 -4.98 14.79
C ASN A 32 3.63 -5.90 13.76
N PRO A 33 4.30 -6.92 13.21
CA PRO A 33 3.75 -7.85 12.23
C PRO A 33 2.43 -8.49 12.65
N LYS A 34 2.27 -8.78 13.93
CA LYS A 34 1.05 -9.37 14.50
C LYS A 34 -0.21 -8.53 14.29
N VAL A 35 -0.08 -7.21 14.15
CA VAL A 35 -1.21 -6.32 13.83
C VAL A 35 -1.75 -6.65 12.44
N TRP A 36 -0.86 -6.86 11.49
CA TRP A 36 -1.22 -7.15 10.09
C TRP A 36 -1.65 -8.60 9.87
N GLU A 37 -1.13 -9.53 10.67
CA GLU A 37 -1.61 -10.91 10.72
C GLU A 37 -3.04 -10.96 11.28
N ALA A 38 -3.29 -10.29 12.40
CA ALA A 38 -4.61 -10.24 13.04
C ALA A 38 -5.67 -9.56 12.16
N SER A 39 -5.29 -8.56 11.37
CA SER A 39 -6.18 -7.86 10.45
C SER A 39 -6.35 -8.58 9.10
N GLY A 40 -5.59 -9.66 8.84
CA GLY A 40 -5.63 -10.42 7.58
C GLY A 40 -4.90 -9.76 6.40
N HIS A 41 -4.20 -8.64 6.60
CA HIS A 41 -3.49 -7.96 5.52
C HIS A 41 -2.30 -8.78 5.00
N VAL A 42 -1.62 -9.54 5.86
CA VAL A 42 -0.45 -10.34 5.43
C VAL A 42 -0.84 -11.40 4.41
N ASP A 43 -1.98 -12.04 4.60
CA ASP A 43 -2.42 -13.15 3.76
C ASP A 43 -3.38 -12.73 2.64
N GLY A 44 -4.16 -11.68 2.84
CA GLY A 44 -5.27 -11.32 1.97
C GLY A 44 -5.12 -10.01 1.18
N PHE A 45 -4.10 -9.20 1.45
CA PHE A 45 -3.94 -7.91 0.78
C PHE A 45 -3.15 -8.06 -0.53
N THR A 46 -3.80 -8.65 -1.53
CA THR A 46 -3.20 -8.99 -2.81
C THR A 46 -3.95 -8.38 -3.98
N ASP A 47 -3.22 -8.00 -5.03
CA ASP A 47 -3.76 -7.60 -6.32
C ASP A 47 -3.41 -8.64 -7.40
N PRO A 48 -4.37 -8.95 -8.31
CA PRO A 48 -4.08 -9.76 -9.46
C PRO A 48 -3.30 -8.94 -10.50
N LEU A 49 -2.05 -9.31 -10.77
CA LEU A 49 -1.20 -8.65 -11.75
C LEU A 49 -0.95 -9.54 -12.97
N VAL A 50 -0.92 -8.89 -14.14
CA VAL A 50 -0.46 -9.47 -15.40
C VAL A 50 0.70 -8.68 -15.98
N GLU A 51 1.65 -9.37 -16.59
CA GLU A 51 2.78 -8.77 -17.28
C GLU A 51 2.60 -8.91 -18.80
N CYS A 52 2.77 -7.83 -19.54
CA CYS A 52 2.78 -7.88 -21.00
C CYS A 52 4.02 -8.61 -21.50
N LYS A 53 3.84 -9.63 -22.35
CA LYS A 53 4.95 -10.41 -22.92
C LYS A 53 5.86 -9.60 -23.81
N LYS A 54 5.33 -8.53 -24.45
CA LYS A 54 6.06 -7.69 -25.40
C LYS A 54 6.81 -6.53 -24.74
N CYS A 55 6.10 -5.67 -23.99
CA CYS A 55 6.69 -4.46 -23.39
C CYS A 55 7.12 -4.62 -21.92
N LYS A 56 6.87 -5.78 -21.31
CA LYS A 56 7.21 -6.11 -19.92
C LYS A 56 6.57 -5.21 -18.85
N ARG A 57 5.61 -4.38 -19.23
CA ARG A 57 4.85 -3.58 -18.28
C ARG A 57 3.82 -4.43 -17.54
N ARG A 58 3.55 -4.04 -16.30
CA ARG A 58 2.62 -4.73 -15.40
C ARG A 58 1.36 -3.91 -15.24
N PHE A 59 0.24 -4.61 -15.19
CA PHE A 59 -1.10 -4.04 -15.06
C PHE A 59 -1.91 -4.88 -14.09
N ARG A 60 -2.94 -4.28 -13.52
CA ARG A 60 -3.94 -5.04 -12.75
C ARG A 60 -4.81 -5.83 -13.72
N ALA A 61 -4.93 -7.14 -13.47
CA ALA A 61 -5.69 -8.02 -14.35
C ALA A 61 -7.19 -7.70 -14.41
N ASP A 62 -7.73 -7.14 -13.31
CA ASP A 62 -9.13 -6.71 -13.20
C ASP A 62 -9.44 -5.39 -13.92
N GLN A 63 -8.43 -4.66 -14.36
CA GLN A 63 -8.57 -3.33 -15.00
C GLN A 63 -8.18 -3.32 -16.49
N VAL A 64 -7.64 -4.41 -17.01
CA VAL A 64 -7.22 -4.51 -18.39
C VAL A 64 -8.01 -5.60 -19.12
N GLY A 65 -8.22 -5.40 -20.42
CA GLY A 65 -8.80 -6.41 -21.30
C GLY A 65 -7.77 -7.44 -21.75
N ASP A 66 -8.05 -8.14 -22.86
CA ASP A 66 -7.22 -9.23 -23.37
C ASP A 66 -5.86 -8.79 -23.93
N LYS A 67 -5.68 -7.52 -24.22
CA LYS A 67 -4.47 -6.97 -24.86
C LYS A 67 -3.92 -5.78 -24.08
N CYS A 68 -2.60 -5.66 -24.11
CA CYS A 68 -1.88 -4.55 -23.51
C CYS A 68 -2.34 -3.20 -24.09
N PRO A 69 -2.78 -2.23 -23.27
CA PRO A 69 -3.26 -0.94 -23.75
C PRO A 69 -2.16 -0.09 -24.40
N GLU A 70 -0.89 -0.39 -24.14
CA GLU A 70 0.22 0.40 -24.66
C GLU A 70 0.85 -0.16 -25.93
N CYS A 71 0.92 -1.48 -26.08
CA CYS A 71 1.62 -2.07 -27.23
C CYS A 71 0.80 -3.14 -27.96
N GLY A 72 -0.44 -3.41 -27.54
CA GLY A 72 -1.29 -4.44 -28.12
C GLY A 72 -0.81 -5.88 -27.93
N GLY A 73 0.26 -6.10 -27.14
CA GLY A 73 0.83 -7.42 -26.88
C GLY A 73 -0.07 -8.26 -25.97
N ALA A 74 0.11 -9.59 -26.04
CA ALA A 74 -0.58 -10.52 -25.16
C ALA A 74 -0.02 -10.47 -23.75
N PHE A 75 -0.88 -10.73 -22.77
CA PHE A 75 -0.48 -10.87 -21.36
C PHE A 75 0.04 -12.28 -21.06
N GLY A 76 0.83 -12.38 -20.00
CA GLY A 76 1.20 -13.63 -19.34
C GLY A 76 0.15 -14.08 -18.36
N ASP A 77 0.52 -15.06 -17.54
CA ASP A 77 -0.34 -15.59 -16.49
C ASP A 77 -0.62 -14.55 -15.40
N VAL A 78 -1.82 -14.59 -14.84
CA VAL A 78 -2.19 -13.78 -13.69
C VAL A 78 -1.43 -14.26 -12.46
N ARG A 79 -0.78 -13.33 -11.77
CA ARG A 79 -0.08 -13.60 -10.51
C ARG A 79 -0.67 -12.76 -9.41
N GLN A 80 -0.93 -13.35 -8.26
CA GLN A 80 -1.29 -12.61 -7.06
C GLN A 80 -0.04 -11.92 -6.51
N PHE A 81 -0.13 -10.61 -6.36
CA PHE A 81 0.93 -9.78 -5.81
C PHE A 81 0.51 -9.26 -4.44
N ASN A 82 1.25 -9.63 -3.40
CA ASN A 82 1.01 -9.09 -2.07
C ASN A 82 1.47 -7.63 -2.01
N MET A 83 0.55 -6.74 -1.66
CA MET A 83 0.79 -5.29 -1.60
C MET A 83 1.45 -4.84 -0.30
N MET A 84 1.64 -5.74 0.65
CA MET A 84 2.36 -5.44 1.89
C MET A 84 3.85 -5.23 1.61
N PHE A 85 4.37 -4.08 1.98
CA PHE A 85 5.80 -3.83 1.90
C PHE A 85 6.51 -4.44 3.10
N LYS A 86 7.21 -5.55 2.87
CA LYS A 86 8.01 -6.25 3.87
C LYS A 86 9.40 -5.61 3.98
N THR A 87 9.87 -5.42 5.20
CA THR A 87 11.23 -4.96 5.51
C THR A 87 11.76 -5.66 6.75
N HIS A 88 13.01 -5.42 7.10
CA HIS A 88 13.64 -5.92 8.32
C HIS A 88 14.07 -4.76 9.20
N VAL A 89 13.93 -4.91 10.51
CA VAL A 89 14.34 -3.92 11.51
C VAL A 89 15.49 -4.49 12.33
N GLY A 90 16.64 -3.82 12.27
CA GLY A 90 17.84 -4.28 12.96
C GLY A 90 18.97 -4.64 12.01
N ALA A 91 20.03 -5.19 12.56
CA ALA A 91 21.27 -5.51 11.82
C ALA A 91 21.22 -6.86 11.07
N ALA A 92 20.29 -7.73 11.42
CA ALA A 92 20.14 -9.04 10.81
C ALA A 92 18.83 -9.15 10.01
N GLU A 93 18.91 -9.75 8.83
CA GLU A 93 17.76 -10.04 7.97
C GLU A 93 17.26 -11.46 8.28
N ASP A 94 16.72 -11.66 9.47
CA ASP A 94 16.10 -12.91 9.89
C ASP A 94 14.58 -12.77 10.05
N ASP A 95 13.89 -13.89 10.19
CA ASP A 95 12.43 -13.90 10.31
C ASP A 95 11.92 -13.22 11.58
N SER A 96 12.74 -13.12 12.62
CA SER A 96 12.39 -12.41 13.86
C SER A 96 12.42 -10.90 13.72
N ALA A 97 13.15 -10.39 12.73
CA ALA A 97 13.32 -8.96 12.44
C ALA A 97 12.33 -8.42 11.39
N VAL A 98 11.40 -9.23 10.92
CA VAL A 98 10.41 -8.83 9.91
C VAL A 98 9.49 -7.75 10.43
N ALA A 99 9.31 -6.71 9.64
CA ALA A 99 8.31 -5.68 9.84
C ALA A 99 7.62 -5.34 8.52
N TYR A 100 6.43 -4.77 8.62
CA TYR A 100 5.68 -4.31 7.46
C TYR A 100 5.41 -2.82 7.56
N LEU A 101 5.51 -2.12 6.42
CA LEU A 101 4.94 -0.78 6.31
C LEU A 101 3.42 -0.90 6.22
N ARG A 102 2.71 0.04 6.82
CA ARG A 102 1.24 0.07 6.70
C ARG A 102 0.83 0.14 5.22
N PRO A 103 -0.08 -0.74 4.76
CA PRO A 103 -0.47 -0.81 3.35
C PRO A 103 -1.42 0.31 2.95
N GLU A 104 -2.14 0.85 3.93
CA GLU A 104 -3.16 1.88 3.73
C GLU A 104 -3.29 2.76 4.98
N THR A 105 -3.99 3.89 4.86
CA THR A 105 -4.22 4.82 5.97
C THR A 105 -5.53 4.59 6.71
N ALA A 106 -6.44 3.78 6.14
CA ALA A 106 -7.76 3.51 6.71
C ALA A 106 -7.72 2.90 8.11
N GLY A 107 -6.75 2.04 8.39
CA GLY A 107 -6.58 1.43 9.72
C GLY A 107 -6.21 2.40 10.84
N GLY A 108 -5.88 3.65 10.52
CA GLY A 108 -5.59 4.71 11.48
C GLY A 108 -6.74 5.72 11.67
N MET A 109 -7.86 5.48 11.02
CA MET A 109 -9.02 6.39 11.09
C MET A 109 -10.10 5.89 12.04
#